data_88cfe6c5c6dcffa5512610bb8861d1e0
#
_entry.id   88cfe6c5c6dcffa5512610bb8861d1e0
#
_cell.length_a   1.000
_cell.length_b   1.000
_cell.length_c   1.000
_cell.angle_alpha   90.00
_cell.angle_beta   90.00
_cell.angle_gamma   90.00
#
_symmetry.space_group_name_H-M   'P 1'
#
loop_
_entity.id
_entity.type
_entity.pdbx_description
1 polymer ?
#
loop_
_entity_poly.entity_id
_entity_poly.type
_entity_poly.pdbx_seq_one_letter_code
_entity_poly.pdbx_strand_id
1 'polypeptide(L)' 'MAEKKKFYTAKEASEMLGISKQTLIRYEKRGFFPKPKRNAINGWREYTLEEIEKLKKIMGRSN' A
#
# COMPACT_ATOMS: atom_id res chain seq x y z
N MET A 1 23.23 5.02 -4.92
CA MET A 1 22.48 5.70 -3.92
C MET A 1 21.00 5.55 -4.11
N ALA A 2 20.36 5.04 -3.13
CA ALA A 2 18.93 4.78 -3.23
C ALA A 2 18.17 6.08 -3.01
N GLU A 3 17.25 6.34 -3.88
CA GLU A 3 16.39 7.49 -3.72
C GLU A 3 15.11 7.08 -3.07
N LYS A 4 14.63 7.88 -2.17
CA LYS A 4 13.36 7.61 -1.54
C LYS A 4 12.25 7.93 -2.50
N LYS A 5 11.39 6.98 -2.72
CA LYS A 5 10.22 7.23 -3.52
C LYS A 5 9.19 7.96 -2.70
N LYS A 6 8.53 8.91 -3.32
CA LYS A 6 7.43 9.59 -2.69
C LYS A 6 6.23 8.68 -2.57
N PHE A 7 5.99 7.89 -3.59
CA PHE A 7 4.83 7.02 -3.66
C PHE A 7 5.23 5.65 -4.14
N TYR A 8 4.49 4.67 -3.71
CA TYR A 8 4.69 3.27 -4.11
C TYR A 8 3.43 2.79 -4.78
N THR A 9 3.60 1.92 -5.78
CA THR A 9 2.47 1.32 -6.46
C THR A 9 1.85 0.23 -5.57
N ALA A 10 0.66 -0.25 -5.99
CA ALA A 10 0.02 -1.33 -5.26
C ALA A 10 0.91 -2.57 -5.23
N LYS A 11 1.59 -2.85 -6.34
CA LYS A 11 2.49 -3.98 -6.38
C LYS A 11 3.62 -3.83 -5.37
N GLU A 12 4.23 -2.65 -5.36
CA GLU A 12 5.33 -2.41 -4.44
C GLU A 12 4.86 -2.46 -3.00
N ALA A 13 3.70 -1.86 -2.73
CA ALA A 13 3.17 -1.86 -1.37
C ALA A 13 2.87 -3.28 -0.90
N SER A 14 2.29 -4.10 -1.77
CA SER A 14 1.96 -5.47 -1.39
C SER A 14 3.22 -6.26 -1.10
N GLU A 15 4.28 -6.05 -1.88
CA GLU A 15 5.54 -6.73 -1.64
C GLU A 15 6.13 -6.32 -0.30
N MET A 16 6.04 -5.03 0.01
CA MET A 16 6.55 -4.54 1.29
C MET A 16 5.74 -5.08 2.47
N LEU A 17 4.47 -5.36 2.23
CA LEU A 17 3.61 -5.93 3.27
C LEU A 17 3.70 -7.45 3.34
N GLY A 18 4.32 -8.08 2.34
CA GLY A 18 4.42 -9.53 2.32
C GLY A 18 3.16 -10.23 1.89
N ILE A 19 2.33 -9.56 1.09
CA ILE A 19 1.09 -10.15 0.60
C ILE A 19 1.04 -9.96 -0.91
N SER A 20 0.08 -10.60 -1.55
CA SER A 20 -0.09 -10.43 -2.98
C SER A 20 -0.83 -9.14 -3.27
N LYS A 21 -0.67 -8.65 -4.50
CA LYS A 21 -1.38 -7.46 -4.92
C LYS A 21 -2.88 -7.65 -4.83
N GLN A 22 -3.35 -8.84 -5.19
CA GLN A 22 -4.77 -9.13 -5.13
C GLN A 22 -5.29 -9.06 -3.69
N THR A 23 -4.51 -9.57 -2.76
CA THR A 23 -4.90 -9.51 -1.36
C THR A 23 -4.99 -8.07 -0.88
N LEU A 24 -4.02 -7.25 -1.29
CA LEU A 24 -4.04 -5.85 -0.93
C LEU A 24 -5.31 -5.18 -1.41
N ILE A 25 -5.67 -5.41 -2.65
CA ILE A 25 -6.85 -4.80 -3.24
C ILE A 25 -8.12 -5.32 -2.57
N ARG A 26 -8.15 -6.61 -2.26
CA ARG A 26 -9.30 -7.21 -1.60
C ARG A 26 -9.52 -6.59 -0.23
N TYR A 27 -8.45 -6.39 0.52
CA TYR A 27 -8.58 -5.79 1.84
C TYR A 27 -9.08 -4.35 1.75
N GLU A 28 -8.64 -3.65 0.72
CA GLU A 28 -9.11 -2.29 0.53
C GLU A 28 -10.60 -2.28 0.23
N LYS A 29 -11.05 -3.19 -0.63
CA LYS A 29 -12.47 -3.24 -1.00
C LYS A 29 -13.34 -3.60 0.17
N ARG A 30 -12.83 -4.42 1.08
CA ARG A 30 -13.60 -4.80 2.26
C ARG A 30 -13.60 -3.74 3.33
N GLY A 31 -12.86 -2.65 3.12
CA GLY A 31 -12.77 -1.61 4.13
C GLY A 31 -11.80 -1.94 5.25
N PHE A 32 -11.06 -3.03 5.11
CA PHE A 32 -10.06 -3.41 6.10
C PHE A 32 -8.88 -2.45 6.08
N PHE A 33 -8.50 -2.02 4.88
CA PHE A 33 -7.48 -1.01 4.68
C PHE A 33 -8.12 0.29 4.24
N PRO A 34 -7.59 1.44 4.67
CA PRO A 34 -8.09 2.72 4.16
C PRO A 34 -7.77 2.84 2.67
N LYS A 35 -8.60 3.61 1.98
CA LYS A 35 -8.41 3.80 0.57
C LYS A 35 -7.16 4.65 0.32
N PRO A 36 -6.32 4.23 -0.61
CA PRO A 36 -5.12 5.00 -0.93
C PRO A 36 -5.47 6.19 -1.82
N LYS A 37 -4.52 7.10 -1.88
CA LYS A 37 -4.63 8.19 -2.80
C LYS A 37 -4.50 7.67 -4.22
N ARG A 38 -5.18 8.30 -5.15
CA ARG A 38 -5.12 7.93 -6.56
C ARG A 38 -4.39 9.00 -7.34
N ASN A 39 -3.56 8.56 -8.26
CA ASN A 39 -2.91 9.50 -9.17
C ASN A 39 -3.96 10.15 -10.07
N ALA A 40 -3.89 11.47 -10.22
CA ALA A 40 -4.90 12.18 -10.98
C ALA A 40 -4.80 11.91 -12.46
N ILE A 41 -3.65 11.48 -12.94
CA ILE A 41 -3.45 11.28 -14.36
C ILE A 41 -3.78 9.86 -14.78
N ASN A 42 -3.25 8.86 -14.09
CA ASN A 42 -3.44 7.48 -14.50
C ASN A 42 -4.36 6.69 -13.59
N GLY A 43 -4.81 7.28 -12.49
CA GLY A 43 -5.74 6.60 -11.59
C GLY A 43 -5.12 5.48 -10.77
N TRP A 44 -3.82 5.35 -10.79
CA TRP A 44 -3.15 4.29 -10.05
C TRP A 44 -3.11 4.60 -8.56
N ARG A 45 -3.13 3.56 -7.77
CA ARG A 45 -3.02 3.70 -6.32
C ARG A 45 -1.62 4.18 -5.96
N GLU A 46 -1.57 5.14 -5.06
CA GLU A 46 -0.30 5.67 -4.57
C GLU A 46 -0.24 5.54 -3.07
N TYR A 47 0.79 4.88 -2.59
CA TYR A 47 0.98 4.64 -1.16
C TYR A 47 2.24 5.36 -0.71
N THR A 48 2.15 6.06 0.42
CA THR A 48 3.36 6.59 1.04
C THR A 48 3.92 5.55 2.00
N LEU A 49 5.17 5.74 2.37
CA LEU A 49 5.78 4.81 3.31
C LEU A 49 5.02 4.78 4.62
N GLU A 50 4.54 5.95 5.07
CA GLU A 50 3.77 6.01 6.29
C GLU A 50 2.49 5.18 6.18
N GLU A 51 1.85 5.26 5.03
CA GLU A 51 0.63 4.50 4.82
C GLU A 51 0.91 3.02 4.85
N ILE A 52 2.00 2.61 4.21
CA ILE A 52 2.37 1.21 4.19
C ILE A 52 2.63 0.70 5.61
N GLU A 53 3.27 1.52 6.42
CA GLU A 53 3.52 1.13 7.80
C GLU A 53 2.23 1.03 8.60
N LYS A 54 1.27 1.89 8.32
CA LYS A 54 -0.04 1.78 8.95
C LYS A 54 -0.74 0.48 8.56
N LEU A 55 -0.61 0.11 7.30
CA LEU A 55 -1.20 -1.14 6.83
C LEU A 55 -0.58 -2.34 7.53
N LYS A 56 0.72 -2.27 7.77
CA LYS A 56 1.38 -3.34 8.52
C LYS A 56 0.78 -3.51 9.90
N LYS A 57 0.50 -2.39 10.55
CA LYS A 57 -0.08 -2.44 11.89
C LYS A 57 -1.49 -3.01 11.84
N ILE A 58 -2.25 -2.63 10.83
CA ILE A 58 -3.61 -3.13 10.68
C ILE A 58 -3.60 -4.64 10.49
N MET A 59 -2.62 -5.15 9.77
CA MET A 59 -2.49 -6.58 9.55
C MET A 59 -2.06 -7.33 10.80
N GLY A 60 -1.64 -6.61 11.81
CA GLY A 60 -1.17 -7.26 13.01
C GLY A 60 0.23 -7.82 12.90
N ARG A 61 0.95 -7.47 11.88
CA ARG A 61 2.32 -7.90 11.72
C ARG A 61 3.22 -6.93 12.43
N SER A 62 3.86 -7.40 13.44
CA SER A 62 4.83 -6.56 14.12
C SER A 62 6.18 -6.97 13.61
N ASN A 63 7.01 -6.12 13.48
CA ASN A 63 8.37 -6.20 13.02
C ASN A 63 8.51 -5.83 11.62
#